data_5ad2515a6b04cecdd697f8a68febf995
#
_entry.id   5ad2515a6b04cecdd697f8a68febf995
#
_cell.length_a   1.000
_cell.length_b   1.000
_cell.length_c   1.000
_cell.angle_alpha   90.00
_cell.angle_beta   90.00
_cell.angle_gamma   90.00
#
_symmetry.space_group_name_H-M   'P 1'
#
loop_
_entity.id
_entity.type
_entity.pdbx_description
1 polymer ?
#
loop_
_entity_poly.entity_id
_entity_poly.type
_entity_poly.pdbx_seq_one_letter_code
_entity_poly.pdbx_strand_id
1 'polypeptide(L)'
;GLKKPVEIIIDKYGVPHIYAENHYDVFFAQGFNAARDRLWQIDTWRRRGLGQLSEVLGPSYLEQDRANRLFLYRGDMYREWLSYGSDAKIISESFTDGINAYIDYIEDNPDKLPIEFKILEYKPSKWEASDVVRIRSHGLWRNVENEVLRTKLLCSYNIKQLQQWKRLEPEWNITIPDNFDACSFQGDILETYILATGPVRFNNINLNSNLMHFRDESLGSNNWAVSPQRTNTKSAILANDPHRTHAVPS
;
A
#
# COMPACT_ATOMS: atom_id res chain seq x y z
N GLY A 1 5.64 -21.85 -13.30
CA GLY A 1 5.57 -21.19 -14.60
C GLY A 1 4.16 -21.19 -15.18
N LEU A 2 3.98 -20.57 -16.35
CA LEU A 2 2.71 -20.50 -17.05
C LEU A 2 2.15 -21.89 -17.38
N LYS A 3 0.82 -22.04 -17.28
CA LYS A 3 0.07 -23.23 -17.68
C LYS A 3 -0.26 -23.21 -19.17
N LYS A 4 -0.47 -22.02 -19.73
CA LYS A 4 -0.78 -21.75 -21.12
C LYS A 4 -0.01 -20.51 -21.59
N PRO A 5 0.18 -20.33 -22.92
CA PRO A 5 0.78 -19.11 -23.44
C PRO A 5 -0.01 -17.86 -23.04
N VAL A 6 0.72 -16.79 -22.75
CA VAL A 6 0.16 -15.46 -22.44
C VAL A 6 0.75 -14.44 -23.40
N GLU A 7 -0.07 -13.52 -23.85
CA GLU A 7 0.35 -12.38 -24.65
C GLU A 7 0.29 -11.10 -23.84
N ILE A 8 1.35 -10.30 -23.86
CA ILE A 8 1.39 -8.96 -23.25
C ILE A 8 1.68 -7.96 -24.38
N ILE A 9 0.68 -7.15 -24.71
CA ILE A 9 0.79 -6.09 -25.73
C ILE A 9 0.95 -4.76 -25.02
N ILE A 10 2.03 -4.05 -25.30
CA ILE A 10 2.26 -2.70 -24.79
C ILE A 10 1.75 -1.72 -25.84
N ASP A 11 0.78 -0.90 -25.48
CA ASP A 11 0.23 0.10 -26.38
C ASP A 11 1.13 1.35 -26.50
N LYS A 12 0.72 2.31 -27.33
CA LYS A 12 1.48 3.55 -27.56
C LYS A 12 1.61 4.45 -26.33
N TYR A 13 0.84 4.21 -25.27
CA TYR A 13 0.88 4.94 -24.00
C TYR A 13 1.70 4.19 -22.95
N GLY A 14 2.26 3.02 -23.29
CA GLY A 14 3.00 2.19 -22.35
C GLY A 14 2.12 1.30 -21.47
N VAL A 15 0.81 1.23 -21.75
CA VAL A 15 -0.14 0.42 -20.96
C VAL A 15 -0.05 -1.04 -21.41
N PRO A 16 0.22 -1.99 -20.50
CA PRO A 16 0.24 -3.41 -20.80
C PRO A 16 -1.18 -3.99 -20.88
N HIS A 17 -1.50 -4.62 -22.00
CA HIS A 17 -2.71 -5.39 -22.20
C HIS A 17 -2.35 -6.87 -22.11
N ILE A 18 -2.88 -7.59 -21.13
CA ILE A 18 -2.56 -8.99 -20.84
C ILE A 18 -3.69 -9.89 -21.28
N TYR A 19 -3.40 -10.85 -22.16
CA TYR A 19 -4.35 -11.84 -22.67
C TYR A 19 -3.92 -13.23 -22.21
N ALA A 20 -4.77 -13.91 -21.44
CA ALA A 20 -4.54 -15.25 -20.92
C ALA A 20 -5.83 -16.08 -20.95
N GLU A 21 -5.70 -17.42 -21.02
CA GLU A 21 -6.84 -18.34 -21.06
C GLU A 21 -7.42 -18.68 -19.68
N ASN A 22 -6.71 -18.34 -18.60
CA ASN A 22 -7.12 -18.66 -17.23
C ASN A 22 -6.62 -17.63 -16.21
N HIS A 23 -7.21 -17.63 -15.03
CA HIS A 23 -6.89 -16.67 -13.97
C HIS A 23 -5.45 -16.80 -13.46
N TYR A 24 -4.92 -18.02 -13.33
CA TYR A 24 -3.54 -18.21 -12.87
C TYR A 24 -2.55 -17.48 -13.78
N ASP A 25 -2.66 -17.73 -15.08
CA ASP A 25 -1.70 -17.18 -16.05
C ASP A 25 -1.83 -15.66 -16.21
N VAL A 26 -3.04 -15.08 -16.08
CA VAL A 26 -3.20 -13.63 -16.14
C VAL A 26 -2.54 -12.94 -14.94
N PHE A 27 -2.68 -13.48 -13.72
CA PHE A 27 -2.04 -12.90 -12.54
C PHE A 27 -0.55 -13.16 -12.48
N PHE A 28 -0.08 -14.31 -13.01
CA PHE A 28 1.34 -14.56 -13.21
C PHE A 28 1.95 -13.50 -14.15
N ALA A 29 1.33 -13.27 -15.30
CA ALA A 29 1.79 -12.28 -16.26
C ALA A 29 1.73 -10.85 -15.69
N GLN A 30 0.72 -10.53 -14.88
CA GLN A 30 0.64 -9.26 -14.18
C GLN A 30 1.81 -9.08 -13.20
N GLY A 31 2.14 -10.09 -12.42
CA GLY A 31 3.28 -10.06 -11.49
C GLY A 31 4.61 -9.92 -12.21
N PHE A 32 4.80 -10.68 -13.29
CA PHE A 32 5.98 -10.59 -14.15
C PHE A 32 6.13 -9.19 -14.76
N ASN A 33 5.04 -8.62 -15.28
CA ASN A 33 5.06 -7.28 -15.86
C ASN A 33 5.31 -6.21 -14.81
N ALA A 34 4.71 -6.32 -13.61
CA ALA A 34 4.95 -5.40 -12.51
C ALA A 34 6.44 -5.40 -12.09
N ALA A 35 7.05 -6.59 -12.01
CA ALA A 35 8.48 -6.72 -11.75
C ALA A 35 9.34 -6.15 -12.88
N ARG A 36 8.99 -6.44 -14.15
CA ARG A 36 9.71 -5.88 -15.31
C ARG A 36 9.77 -4.36 -15.27
N ASP A 37 8.67 -3.71 -14.92
CA ASP A 37 8.55 -2.27 -14.98
C ASP A 37 8.96 -1.58 -13.66
N ARG A 38 8.88 -2.28 -12.49
CA ARG A 38 8.92 -1.65 -11.16
C ARG A 38 9.68 -2.46 -10.11
N LEU A 39 10.58 -3.37 -10.47
CA LEU A 39 11.16 -4.32 -9.52
C LEU A 39 11.74 -3.65 -8.26
N TRP A 40 12.51 -2.58 -8.43
CA TRP A 40 13.12 -1.90 -7.30
C TRP A 40 12.08 -1.24 -6.38
N GLN A 41 11.05 -0.64 -6.94
CA GLN A 41 9.97 0.00 -6.17
C GLN A 41 9.19 -1.03 -5.34
N ILE A 42 8.82 -2.16 -5.96
CA ILE A 42 8.06 -3.21 -5.25
C ILE A 42 8.93 -3.95 -4.24
N ASP A 43 10.22 -4.19 -4.51
CA ASP A 43 11.16 -4.78 -3.55
C ASP A 43 11.34 -3.86 -2.33
N THR A 44 11.56 -2.56 -2.56
CA THR A 44 11.66 -1.56 -1.50
C THR A 44 10.38 -1.49 -0.67
N TRP A 45 9.22 -1.53 -1.32
CA TRP A 45 7.92 -1.52 -0.64
C TRP A 45 7.69 -2.77 0.19
N ARG A 46 8.05 -3.94 -0.35
CA ARG A 46 8.03 -5.20 0.39
C ARG A 46 8.93 -5.16 1.62
N ARG A 47 10.19 -4.75 1.45
CA ARG A 47 11.15 -4.63 2.55
C ARG A 47 10.67 -3.67 3.63
N ARG A 48 10.12 -2.53 3.24
CA ARG A 48 9.50 -1.61 4.19
C ARG A 48 8.41 -2.31 4.99
N GLY A 49 7.44 -2.94 4.32
CA GLY A 49 6.32 -3.61 4.98
C GLY A 49 6.75 -4.74 5.91
N LEU A 50 7.81 -5.48 5.57
CA LEU A 50 8.38 -6.56 6.38
C LEU A 50 9.35 -6.04 7.47
N GLY A 51 9.71 -4.76 7.47
CA GLY A 51 10.71 -4.19 8.38
C GLY A 51 12.12 -4.73 8.10
N GLN A 52 12.55 -4.66 6.84
CA GLN A 52 13.83 -5.18 6.33
C GLN A 52 14.62 -4.13 5.53
N LEU A 53 14.29 -2.84 5.67
CA LEU A 53 14.99 -1.78 4.94
C LEU A 53 16.46 -1.66 5.37
N SER A 54 16.74 -1.79 6.67
CA SER A 54 18.08 -1.66 7.22
C SER A 54 19.06 -2.73 6.71
N GLU A 55 18.57 -3.87 6.24
CA GLU A 55 19.41 -4.91 5.62
C GLU A 55 20.14 -4.43 4.37
N VAL A 56 19.51 -3.53 3.60
CA VAL A 56 20.02 -3.08 2.29
C VAL A 56 20.27 -1.58 2.21
N LEU A 57 19.65 -0.78 3.07
CA LEU A 57 19.79 0.68 3.08
C LEU A 57 20.59 1.20 4.28
N GLY A 58 20.98 0.31 5.20
CA GLY A 58 21.83 0.63 6.34
C GLY A 58 21.08 1.02 7.62
N PRO A 59 21.86 1.27 8.70
CA PRO A 59 21.32 1.38 10.06
C PRO A 59 20.38 2.58 10.30
N SER A 60 20.39 3.59 9.45
CA SER A 60 19.49 4.75 9.56
C SER A 60 18.01 4.38 9.40
N TYR A 61 17.70 3.21 8.84
CA TYR A 61 16.35 2.70 8.67
C TYR A 61 15.89 1.77 9.80
N LEU A 62 16.74 1.50 10.80
CA LEU A 62 16.42 0.54 11.87
C LEU A 62 15.15 0.91 12.65
N GLU A 63 14.96 2.18 12.97
CA GLU A 63 13.76 2.62 13.71
C GLU A 63 12.49 2.52 12.84
N GLN A 64 12.60 2.77 11.52
CA GLN A 64 11.49 2.54 10.61
C GLN A 64 11.15 1.04 10.51
N ASP A 65 12.14 0.17 10.44
CA ASP A 65 11.94 -1.29 10.45
C ASP A 65 11.28 -1.77 11.73
N ARG A 66 11.70 -1.27 12.89
CA ARG A 66 11.06 -1.58 14.18
C ARG A 66 9.59 -1.15 14.19
N ALA A 67 9.32 0.08 13.73
CA ALA A 67 7.97 0.59 13.61
C ALA A 67 7.09 -0.26 12.67
N ASN A 68 7.61 -0.62 11.48
CA ASN A 68 6.89 -1.47 10.54
C ASN A 68 6.58 -2.86 11.13
N ARG A 69 7.51 -3.46 11.86
CA ARG A 69 7.32 -4.76 12.51
C ARG A 69 6.23 -4.77 13.57
N LEU A 70 5.86 -3.63 14.15
CA LEU A 70 4.72 -3.54 15.07
C LEU A 70 3.38 -3.71 14.34
N PHE A 71 3.30 -3.33 13.08
CA PHE A 71 2.10 -3.44 12.24
C PHE A 71 2.10 -4.66 11.33
N LEU A 72 3.19 -5.44 11.32
CA LEU A 72 3.30 -6.64 10.52
C LEU A 72 2.30 -7.71 10.99
N TYR A 73 1.50 -8.24 10.06
CA TYR A 73 0.61 -9.35 10.37
C TYR A 73 1.42 -10.61 10.73
N ARG A 74 1.18 -11.15 11.93
CA ARG A 74 1.88 -12.33 12.50
C ARG A 74 0.93 -13.49 12.81
N GLY A 75 -0.32 -13.37 12.37
CA GLY A 75 -1.31 -14.42 12.59
C GLY A 75 -1.04 -15.69 11.77
N ASP A 76 -1.88 -16.69 12.01
CA ASP A 76 -1.87 -17.94 11.26
C ASP A 76 -2.33 -17.68 9.81
N MET A 77 -1.42 -17.85 8.86
CA MET A 77 -1.69 -17.63 7.44
C MET A 77 -2.72 -18.58 6.86
N TYR A 78 -2.87 -19.80 7.42
CA TYR A 78 -3.91 -20.70 6.96
C TYR A 78 -5.31 -20.15 7.27
N ARG A 79 -5.51 -19.66 8.49
CA ARG A 79 -6.77 -19.02 8.89
C ARG A 79 -7.01 -17.73 8.15
N GLU A 80 -5.95 -16.97 7.89
CA GLU A 80 -6.03 -15.72 7.12
C GLU A 80 -6.54 -15.99 5.71
N TRP A 81 -5.97 -16.95 4.99
CA TRP A 81 -6.43 -17.32 3.65
C TRP A 81 -7.89 -17.79 3.63
N LEU A 82 -8.37 -18.45 4.67
CA LEU A 82 -9.77 -18.87 4.78
C LEU A 82 -10.74 -17.70 4.97
N SER A 83 -10.26 -16.53 5.40
CA SER A 83 -11.10 -15.33 5.59
C SER A 83 -11.31 -14.54 4.29
N TYR A 84 -10.55 -14.83 3.25
CA TYR A 84 -10.67 -14.19 1.95
C TYR A 84 -11.58 -14.97 0.98
N GLY A 85 -11.82 -14.40 -0.22
CA GLY A 85 -12.45 -15.12 -1.31
C GLY A 85 -11.67 -16.39 -1.69
N SER A 86 -12.36 -17.39 -2.20
CA SER A 86 -11.82 -18.72 -2.50
C SER A 86 -10.63 -18.73 -3.47
N ASP A 87 -10.50 -17.69 -4.28
CA ASP A 87 -9.45 -17.50 -5.30
C ASP A 87 -8.31 -16.59 -4.83
N ALA A 88 -8.45 -15.90 -3.69
CA ALA A 88 -7.49 -14.90 -3.24
C ALA A 88 -6.07 -15.46 -3.04
N LYS A 89 -5.98 -16.68 -2.48
CA LYS A 89 -4.70 -17.35 -2.28
C LYS A 89 -4.01 -17.66 -3.61
N ILE A 90 -4.72 -18.28 -4.54
CA ILE A 90 -4.14 -18.65 -5.84
C ILE A 90 -3.77 -17.42 -6.68
N ILE A 91 -4.54 -16.34 -6.57
CA ILE A 91 -4.21 -15.07 -7.21
C ILE A 91 -2.89 -14.51 -6.64
N SER A 92 -2.74 -14.49 -5.32
CA SER A 92 -1.53 -13.99 -4.67
C SER A 92 -0.31 -14.88 -4.99
N GLU A 93 -0.46 -16.20 -4.98
CA GLU A 93 0.58 -17.16 -5.39
C GLU A 93 1.00 -16.92 -6.84
N SER A 94 0.03 -16.82 -7.75
CA SER A 94 0.29 -16.59 -9.16
C SER A 94 1.04 -15.28 -9.43
N PHE A 95 0.61 -14.22 -8.76
CA PHE A 95 1.23 -12.90 -8.88
C PHE A 95 2.68 -12.91 -8.37
N THR A 96 2.94 -13.53 -7.22
CA THR A 96 4.29 -13.63 -6.67
C THR A 96 5.18 -14.57 -7.48
N ASP A 97 4.63 -15.65 -8.03
CA ASP A 97 5.34 -16.51 -8.97
C ASP A 97 5.78 -15.74 -10.22
N GLY A 98 4.94 -14.82 -10.72
CA GLY A 98 5.29 -13.95 -11.83
C GLY A 98 6.43 -12.99 -11.50
N ILE A 99 6.40 -12.35 -10.32
CA ILE A 99 7.51 -11.51 -9.84
C ILE A 99 8.79 -12.33 -9.76
N ASN A 100 8.72 -13.52 -9.16
CA ASN A 100 9.86 -14.40 -8.97
C ASN A 100 10.44 -14.89 -10.29
N ALA A 101 9.60 -15.15 -11.29
CA ALA A 101 10.05 -15.51 -12.62
C ALA A 101 10.82 -14.37 -13.31
N TYR A 102 10.46 -13.11 -13.08
CA TYR A 102 11.25 -11.98 -13.56
C TYR A 102 12.57 -11.84 -12.80
N ILE A 103 12.60 -12.10 -11.50
CA ILE A 103 13.83 -12.12 -10.70
C ILE A 103 14.78 -13.19 -11.24
N ASP A 104 14.29 -14.40 -11.55
CA ASP A 104 15.10 -15.45 -12.17
C ASP A 104 15.59 -15.03 -13.57
N TYR A 105 14.73 -14.40 -14.37
CA TYR A 105 15.11 -13.91 -15.69
C TYR A 105 16.27 -12.91 -15.66
N ILE A 106 16.30 -11.99 -14.70
CA ILE A 106 17.40 -11.00 -14.59
C ILE A 106 18.69 -11.60 -14.04
N GLU A 107 18.67 -12.77 -13.37
CA GLU A 107 19.90 -13.48 -13.00
C GLU A 107 20.66 -13.93 -14.25
N ASP A 108 19.92 -14.39 -15.28
CA ASP A 108 20.48 -14.77 -16.57
C ASP A 108 20.71 -13.56 -17.51
N ASN A 109 20.08 -12.41 -17.21
CA ASN A 109 20.13 -11.19 -18.01
C ASN A 109 20.50 -9.97 -17.13
N PRO A 110 21.74 -9.85 -16.63
CA PRO A 110 22.14 -8.81 -15.66
C PRO A 110 22.02 -7.36 -16.18
N ASP A 111 21.95 -7.17 -17.50
CA ASP A 111 21.69 -5.86 -18.12
C ASP A 111 20.29 -5.33 -17.83
N LYS A 112 19.34 -6.21 -17.54
CA LYS A 112 17.94 -5.89 -17.17
C LYS A 112 17.74 -5.55 -15.70
N LEU A 113 18.78 -5.75 -14.86
CA LEU A 113 18.69 -5.37 -13.44
C LEU A 113 18.55 -3.85 -13.32
N PRO A 114 17.52 -3.33 -12.63
CA PRO A 114 17.35 -1.89 -12.38
C PRO A 114 18.60 -1.25 -11.78
N ILE A 115 18.87 -0.01 -12.21
CA ILE A 115 20.09 0.71 -11.84
C ILE A 115 20.25 0.91 -10.34
N GLU A 116 19.13 1.03 -9.62
CA GLU A 116 19.10 1.24 -8.19
C GLU A 116 19.73 0.07 -7.42
N PHE A 117 19.50 -1.17 -7.84
CA PHE A 117 20.15 -2.34 -7.25
C PHE A 117 21.68 -2.32 -7.44
N LYS A 118 22.14 -1.80 -8.59
CA LYS A 118 23.56 -1.67 -8.89
C LYS A 118 24.22 -0.57 -8.05
N ILE A 119 23.53 0.58 -7.87
CA ILE A 119 24.01 1.71 -7.07
C ILE A 119 24.05 1.35 -5.59
N LEU A 120 23.06 0.62 -5.10
CA LEU A 120 22.92 0.23 -3.69
C LEU A 120 23.59 -1.11 -3.37
N GLU A 121 24.21 -1.75 -4.36
CA GLU A 121 25.00 -2.98 -4.24
C GLU A 121 24.25 -4.16 -3.59
N TYR A 122 22.94 -4.31 -3.86
CA TYR A 122 22.17 -5.44 -3.39
C TYR A 122 21.33 -6.09 -4.51
N LYS A 123 20.79 -7.27 -4.25
CA LYS A 123 19.94 -8.01 -5.20
C LYS A 123 18.49 -8.07 -4.71
N PRO A 124 17.50 -8.10 -5.62
CA PRO A 124 16.12 -8.33 -5.25
C PRO A 124 15.95 -9.68 -4.57
N SER A 125 15.05 -9.76 -3.62
CA SER A 125 14.70 -11.01 -2.94
C SER A 125 13.42 -11.60 -3.53
N LYS A 126 13.32 -12.93 -3.57
CA LYS A 126 12.09 -13.60 -3.98
C LYS A 126 10.95 -13.32 -3.00
N TRP A 127 9.75 -13.26 -3.55
CA TRP A 127 8.51 -13.02 -2.83
C TRP A 127 7.85 -14.34 -2.41
N GLU A 128 7.19 -14.31 -1.27
CA GLU A 128 6.20 -15.31 -0.88
C GLU A 128 4.80 -14.72 -0.99
N ALA A 129 3.79 -15.56 -1.30
CA ALA A 129 2.40 -15.09 -1.37
C ALA A 129 1.92 -14.45 -0.06
N SER A 130 2.45 -14.93 1.08
CA SER A 130 2.19 -14.36 2.40
C SER A 130 2.67 -12.93 2.56
N ASP A 131 3.68 -12.49 1.81
CA ASP A 131 4.18 -11.11 1.87
C ASP A 131 3.09 -10.11 1.47
N VAL A 132 2.30 -10.45 0.43
CA VAL A 132 1.18 -9.62 -0.04
C VAL A 132 0.18 -9.33 1.09
N VAL A 133 -0.06 -10.31 1.97
CA VAL A 133 -0.94 -10.17 3.14
C VAL A 133 -0.24 -9.41 4.25
N ARG A 134 0.98 -9.81 4.60
CA ARG A 134 1.71 -9.29 5.76
C ARG A 134 2.00 -7.79 5.65
N ILE A 135 2.39 -7.31 4.46
CA ILE A 135 2.84 -5.93 4.27
C ILE A 135 1.71 -4.90 4.18
N ARG A 136 0.46 -5.32 4.01
CA ARG A 136 -0.64 -4.35 3.81
C ARG A 136 -1.41 -3.99 5.08
N SER A 137 -1.17 -4.66 6.20
CA SER A 137 -1.94 -4.47 7.43
C SER A 137 -1.89 -3.02 7.93
N HIS A 138 -0.73 -2.37 7.91
CA HIS A 138 -0.59 -0.98 8.34
C HIS A 138 -1.26 0.04 7.41
N GLY A 139 -1.56 -0.30 6.17
CA GLY A 139 -2.31 0.55 5.25
C GLY A 139 -3.81 0.64 5.54
N LEU A 140 -4.32 -0.17 6.45
CA LEU A 140 -5.75 -0.25 6.77
C LEU A 140 -6.19 0.70 7.91
N TRP A 141 -5.26 1.37 8.59
CA TRP A 141 -5.51 2.24 9.75
C TRP A 141 -5.76 3.70 9.35
N ARG A 142 -6.77 3.94 8.54
CA ARG A 142 -6.96 5.27 7.91
C ARG A 142 -7.50 6.35 8.83
N ASN A 143 -8.19 5.99 9.92
CA ASN A 143 -8.88 6.96 10.76
C ASN A 143 -8.14 7.35 12.05
N VAL A 144 -7.04 6.66 12.37
CA VAL A 144 -6.34 6.81 13.64
C VAL A 144 -5.87 8.24 13.92
N GLU A 145 -5.38 8.95 12.92
CA GLU A 145 -4.91 10.34 13.06
C GLU A 145 -6.04 11.28 13.46
N ASN A 146 -7.22 11.12 12.84
CA ASN A 146 -8.39 11.91 13.16
C ASN A 146 -8.90 11.63 14.57
N GLU A 147 -8.89 10.37 14.99
CA GLU A 147 -9.34 9.98 16.35
C GLU A 147 -8.38 10.51 17.42
N VAL A 148 -7.07 10.42 17.19
CA VAL A 148 -6.06 10.99 18.09
C VAL A 148 -6.19 12.52 18.16
N LEU A 149 -6.40 13.18 17.02
CA LEU A 149 -6.59 14.62 16.99
C LEU A 149 -7.85 15.03 17.76
N ARG A 150 -8.98 14.34 17.55
CA ARG A 150 -10.21 14.57 18.33
C ARG A 150 -9.98 14.40 19.83
N THR A 151 -9.29 13.33 20.21
CA THR A 151 -8.94 13.06 21.60
C THR A 151 -8.12 14.19 22.22
N LYS A 152 -7.07 14.65 21.53
CA LYS A 152 -6.26 15.78 22.00
C LYS A 152 -7.09 17.06 22.15
N LEU A 153 -7.99 17.34 21.21
CA LEU A 153 -8.86 18.49 21.26
C LEU A 153 -9.91 18.40 22.39
N LEU A 154 -10.39 17.20 22.74
CA LEU A 154 -11.31 16.99 23.87
C LEU A 154 -10.71 17.37 25.20
N CYS A 155 -9.39 17.43 25.35
CA CYS A 155 -8.74 17.94 26.55
C CYS A 155 -9.02 19.45 26.80
N SER A 156 -9.22 20.22 25.70
CA SER A 156 -9.41 21.69 25.79
C SER A 156 -10.80 22.16 25.33
N TYR A 157 -11.55 21.32 24.61
CA TYR A 157 -12.81 21.66 23.98
C TYR A 157 -13.87 20.59 24.28
N ASN A 158 -15.15 20.98 24.27
CA ASN A 158 -16.26 20.06 24.42
C ASN A 158 -16.68 19.44 23.05
N ILE A 159 -17.48 18.38 23.10
CA ILE A 159 -17.95 17.64 21.91
C ILE A 159 -18.64 18.57 20.91
N LYS A 160 -19.47 19.52 21.38
CA LYS A 160 -20.20 20.43 20.49
C LYS A 160 -19.26 21.32 19.71
N GLN A 161 -18.17 21.80 20.31
CA GLN A 161 -17.13 22.57 19.60
C GLN A 161 -16.36 21.73 18.61
N LEU A 162 -16.06 20.47 18.93
CA LEU A 162 -15.40 19.56 18.00
C LEU A 162 -16.26 19.27 16.77
N GLN A 163 -17.55 19.08 16.92
CA GLN A 163 -18.48 18.87 15.81
C GLN A 163 -18.54 20.07 14.86
N GLN A 164 -18.36 21.27 15.36
CA GLN A 164 -18.28 22.48 14.52
C GLN A 164 -17.00 22.55 13.71
N TRP A 165 -15.90 21.98 14.22
CA TRP A 165 -14.60 22.06 13.54
C TRP A 165 -14.44 21.03 12.43
N LYS A 166 -14.91 19.81 12.63
CA LYS A 166 -14.90 18.75 11.60
C LYS A 166 -16.17 17.88 11.73
N ARG A 167 -17.17 18.22 10.93
CA ARG A 167 -18.41 17.45 10.86
C ARG A 167 -18.15 16.05 10.33
N LEU A 168 -18.79 15.05 10.93
CA LEU A 168 -18.79 13.68 10.42
C LEU A 168 -19.88 13.52 9.34
N GLU A 169 -19.53 12.89 8.24
CA GLU A 169 -20.47 12.56 7.16
C GLU A 169 -20.40 11.05 6.87
N PRO A 170 -21.47 10.30 7.03
CA PRO A 170 -22.75 10.73 7.60
C PRO A 170 -22.62 11.15 9.06
N GLU A 171 -23.56 12.01 9.49
CA GLU A 171 -23.58 12.50 10.87
C GLU A 171 -23.88 11.34 11.83
N TRP A 172 -23.07 11.21 12.87
CA TRP A 172 -23.34 10.31 13.97
C TRP A 172 -22.89 10.90 15.32
N ASN A 173 -23.46 10.38 16.41
CA ASN A 173 -23.15 10.85 17.74
C ASN A 173 -21.79 10.31 18.21
N ILE A 174 -20.92 11.21 18.63
CA ILE A 174 -19.66 10.84 19.29
C ILE A 174 -20.02 10.48 20.74
N THR A 175 -19.68 9.26 21.15
CA THR A 175 -19.79 8.81 22.54
C THR A 175 -18.40 8.70 23.15
N ILE A 176 -18.23 9.27 24.33
CA ILE A 176 -16.97 9.17 25.09
C ILE A 176 -17.15 8.03 26.09
N PRO A 177 -16.23 7.05 26.16
CA PRO A 177 -16.31 5.99 27.16
C PRO A 177 -16.27 6.55 28.59
N ASP A 178 -16.97 5.89 29.53
CA ASP A 178 -16.92 6.25 30.93
C ASP A 178 -15.48 6.20 31.46
N ASN A 179 -15.10 7.15 32.27
CA ASN A 179 -13.76 7.32 32.86
C ASN A 179 -12.63 7.56 31.81
N PHE A 180 -12.98 7.99 30.60
CA PHE A 180 -11.98 8.35 29.61
C PHE A 180 -11.40 9.74 29.90
N ASP A 181 -10.08 9.78 30.17
CA ASP A 181 -9.36 11.05 30.34
C ASP A 181 -8.63 11.42 29.03
N ALA A 182 -9.22 12.34 28.29
CA ALA A 182 -8.64 12.85 27.05
C ALA A 182 -7.30 13.58 27.25
N CYS A 183 -7.06 14.14 28.44
CA CYS A 183 -5.86 14.88 28.75
C CYS A 183 -4.65 13.97 29.04
N SER A 184 -4.86 12.69 29.27
CA SER A 184 -3.77 11.73 29.44
C SER A 184 -3.01 11.44 28.14
N PHE A 185 -3.59 11.75 26.96
CA PHE A 185 -2.98 11.57 25.64
C PHE A 185 -2.07 12.75 25.27
N GLN A 186 -1.02 12.95 26.05
CA GLN A 186 -0.01 13.98 25.81
C GLN A 186 1.15 13.44 24.94
N GLY A 187 1.90 14.34 24.31
CA GLY A 187 3.04 13.98 23.48
C GLY A 187 2.69 13.47 22.08
N ASP A 188 3.66 12.87 21.41
CA ASP A 188 3.50 12.36 20.04
C ASP A 188 3.21 10.86 20.02
N ILE A 189 1.97 10.51 20.36
CA ILE A 189 1.53 9.10 20.41
C ILE A 189 1.44 8.45 19.02
N LEU A 190 1.50 9.24 17.95
CA LEU A 190 1.47 8.75 16.58
C LEU A 190 2.86 8.58 15.95
N GLU A 191 3.93 8.93 16.63
CA GLU A 191 5.29 8.91 16.08
C GLU A 191 5.61 7.57 15.42
N THR A 192 5.41 6.47 16.13
CA THR A 192 5.66 5.12 15.62
C THR A 192 4.74 4.76 14.44
N TYR A 193 3.48 5.16 14.49
CA TYR A 193 2.53 4.94 13.40
C TYR A 193 2.94 5.72 12.14
N ILE A 194 3.30 7.00 12.29
CA ILE A 194 3.74 7.85 11.19
C ILE A 194 5.02 7.30 10.57
N LEU A 195 5.96 6.84 11.39
CA LEU A 195 7.20 6.24 10.92
C LEU A 195 6.94 4.94 10.14
N ALA A 196 6.06 4.07 10.62
CA ALA A 196 5.68 2.83 9.95
C ALA A 196 4.95 3.06 8.63
N THR A 197 4.04 4.05 8.57
CA THR A 197 3.22 4.31 7.39
C THR A 197 3.85 5.30 6.41
N GLY A 198 4.90 5.98 6.82
CA GLY A 198 5.64 6.95 6.02
C GLY A 198 6.37 6.32 4.82
N PRO A 199 6.68 7.11 3.79
CA PRO A 199 7.47 6.64 2.65
C PRO A 199 8.92 6.33 3.05
N VAL A 200 9.60 5.50 2.26
CA VAL A 200 11.05 5.35 2.36
C VAL A 200 11.70 6.63 1.83
N ARG A 201 12.54 7.26 2.64
CA ARG A 201 13.24 8.51 2.28
C ARG A 201 14.73 8.24 2.12
N PHE A 202 15.29 8.63 1.00
CA PHE A 202 16.70 8.39 0.64
C PHE A 202 17.61 9.59 0.94
N ASN A 203 17.06 10.70 1.44
CA ASN A 203 17.84 11.87 1.84
C ASN A 203 17.97 11.91 3.37
N ASN A 204 19.16 12.24 3.88
CA ASN A 204 19.41 12.50 5.31
C ASN A 204 18.73 13.79 5.81
N ILE A 205 17.46 13.99 5.49
CA ILE A 205 16.66 15.09 6.04
C ILE A 205 16.24 14.64 7.44
N ASN A 206 16.71 15.40 8.45
CA ASN A 206 16.35 15.20 9.85
C ASN A 206 14.85 14.88 10.00
N LEU A 207 14.55 13.67 10.46
CA LEU A 207 13.20 13.16 10.71
C LEU A 207 12.40 14.02 11.71
N ASN A 208 13.09 14.90 12.47
CA ASN A 208 12.49 15.70 13.52
C ASN A 208 11.78 16.98 13.08
N SER A 209 11.81 17.35 11.81
CA SER A 209 11.32 18.68 11.44
C SER A 209 9.93 18.76 10.82
N ASN A 210 9.26 17.65 10.45
CA ASN A 210 7.89 17.74 9.93
C ASN A 210 7.14 16.39 10.05
N LEU A 211 6.78 16.02 11.26
CA LEU A 211 5.91 14.88 11.55
C LEU A 211 4.42 15.12 11.21
N MET A 212 4.05 16.31 10.80
CA MET A 212 2.77 16.50 10.14
C MET A 212 2.93 16.09 8.68
N HIS A 213 2.58 14.85 8.37
CA HIS A 213 2.19 14.51 7.02
C HIS A 213 0.95 15.33 6.67
N PHE A 214 1.16 16.50 6.10
CA PHE A 214 0.12 17.09 5.27
C PHE A 214 -0.13 16.05 4.18
N ARG A 215 -1.18 15.24 4.34
CA ARG A 215 -1.76 14.58 3.18
C ARG A 215 -1.97 15.70 2.19
N ASP A 216 -1.39 15.53 1.02
CA ASP A 216 -1.71 16.42 -0.09
C ASP A 216 -3.23 16.34 -0.25
N GLU A 217 -3.95 17.34 0.28
CA GLU A 217 -5.41 17.38 0.24
C GLU A 217 -5.92 17.50 -1.21
N SER A 218 -5.02 17.75 -2.16
CA SER A 218 -5.30 17.71 -3.58
C SER A 218 -5.47 16.28 -4.13
N LEU A 219 -4.99 15.26 -3.40
CA LEU A 219 -5.17 13.86 -3.77
C LEU A 219 -6.54 13.37 -3.32
N GLY A 220 -7.35 13.01 -4.26
CA GLY A 220 -8.69 12.49 -4.01
C GLY A 220 -9.05 11.37 -4.99
N SER A 221 -10.32 11.10 -5.11
CA SER A 221 -10.84 10.20 -6.14
C SER A 221 -12.30 10.54 -6.37
N ASN A 222 -12.71 10.59 -7.63
CA ASN A 222 -14.10 10.71 -8.01
C ASN A 222 -14.58 9.37 -8.58
N ASN A 223 -15.77 8.98 -8.21
CA ASN A 223 -16.44 7.87 -8.87
C ASN A 223 -17.94 8.12 -8.92
N TRP A 224 -18.56 7.63 -9.98
CA TRP A 224 -20.00 7.72 -10.16
C TRP A 224 -20.51 6.58 -11.04
N ALA A 225 -21.78 6.25 -10.85
CA ALA A 225 -22.48 5.26 -11.64
C ALA A 225 -23.77 5.84 -12.20
N VAL A 226 -24.06 5.50 -13.45
CA VAL A 226 -25.32 5.86 -14.11
C VAL A 226 -26.10 4.56 -14.40
N SER A 227 -27.34 4.52 -13.94
CA SER A 227 -28.20 3.35 -14.17
C SER A 227 -28.57 3.18 -15.65
N PRO A 228 -28.87 1.95 -16.11
CA PRO A 228 -29.24 1.67 -17.48
C PRO A 228 -30.42 2.50 -18.01
N GLN A 229 -31.35 2.88 -17.15
CA GLN A 229 -32.52 3.69 -17.51
C GLN A 229 -32.15 5.12 -17.95
N ARG A 230 -30.98 5.61 -17.52
CA ARG A 230 -30.50 6.97 -17.82
C ARG A 230 -29.48 7.01 -18.96
N THR A 231 -29.21 5.88 -19.61
CA THR A 231 -28.26 5.79 -20.72
C THR A 231 -28.96 5.47 -22.03
N ASN A 232 -28.46 5.98 -23.13
CA ASN A 232 -28.99 5.66 -24.46
C ASN A 232 -28.71 4.21 -24.84
N THR A 233 -27.63 3.63 -24.36
CA THR A 233 -27.19 2.25 -24.62
C THR A 233 -27.99 1.22 -23.80
N LYS A 234 -28.80 1.65 -22.84
CA LYS A 234 -29.47 0.77 -21.86
C LYS A 234 -28.51 -0.09 -21.04
N SER A 235 -27.24 0.30 -20.96
CA SER A 235 -26.20 -0.35 -20.14
C SER A 235 -25.81 0.58 -18.98
N ALA A 236 -25.41 0.01 -17.83
CA ALA A 236 -24.83 0.78 -16.75
C ALA A 236 -23.49 1.40 -17.18
N ILE A 237 -23.23 2.62 -16.75
CA ILE A 237 -21.93 3.28 -16.92
C ILE A 237 -21.32 3.48 -15.55
N LEU A 238 -20.08 3.03 -15.37
CA LEU A 238 -19.27 3.30 -14.20
C LEU A 238 -18.07 4.15 -14.60
N ALA A 239 -17.85 5.25 -13.89
CA ALA A 239 -16.61 6.02 -13.95
C ALA A 239 -15.86 5.89 -12.63
N ASN A 240 -14.58 5.69 -12.71
CA ASN A 240 -13.68 5.64 -11.58
C ASN A 240 -12.42 6.45 -11.91
N ASP A 241 -12.24 7.54 -11.18
CA ASP A 241 -11.18 8.53 -11.41
C ASP A 241 -10.34 8.69 -10.13
N PRO A 242 -9.41 7.76 -9.86
CA PRO A 242 -8.50 7.85 -8.72
C PRO A 242 -7.43 8.90 -9.00
N HIS A 243 -7.45 9.99 -8.23
CA HIS A 243 -6.37 10.97 -8.25
C HIS A 243 -5.16 10.44 -7.48
N ARG A 244 -4.04 10.31 -8.16
CA ARG A 244 -2.80 9.77 -7.61
C ARG A 244 -1.65 10.71 -7.92
N THR A 245 -0.62 10.68 -7.07
CA THR A 245 0.64 11.37 -7.38
C THR A 245 1.25 10.74 -8.63
N HIS A 246 1.57 11.57 -9.60
CA HIS A 246 2.30 11.13 -10.79
C HIS A 246 3.77 10.91 -10.44
N ALA A 247 4.29 9.74 -10.74
CA ALA A 247 5.69 9.38 -10.59
C ALA A 247 6.18 8.73 -11.88
N VAL A 248 7.45 8.92 -12.19
CA VAL A 248 8.08 8.28 -13.34
C VAL A 248 8.93 7.09 -12.87
N PRO A 249 8.69 5.93 -13.44
CA PRO A 249 7.61 5.53 -14.34
C PRO A 249 6.27 5.56 -13.61
N SER A 250 5.15 5.85 -14.31
CA SER A 250 3.81 6.02 -13.73
C SER A 250 3.07 4.70 -13.48
#